data_22ee2c09087623ad7cac19861ac2d5a6
#
_entry.id   22ee2c09087623ad7cac19861ac2d5a6
#
_cell.length_a   1.000
_cell.length_b   1.000
_cell.length_c   1.000
_cell.angle_alpha   90.00
_cell.angle_beta   90.00
_cell.angle_gamma   90.00
#
_symmetry.space_group_name_H-M   'P 1'
#
loop_
_entity.id
_entity.type
_entity.pdbx_description
1 polymer ?
#
loop_
_entity_poly.entity_id
_entity_poly.type
_entity_poly.pdbx_seq_one_letter_code
_entity_poly.pdbx_strand_id
1 'polypeptide(L)'
;MGRKKNSSDFLKECIADALFILLRTKSIESITVREITELANVSRITYYRNFTSKENVIEFKLDKLMTEWIEKQPQKESVSAHELSIRFFQFFYSIRDIVHFFYLAKNKKNLKL
;
A
#
# COMPACT_ATOMS: atom_id res chain seq x y z
N MET A 1 15.24 -5.21 -17.94
CA MET A 1 14.35 -6.30 -17.97
C MET A 1 13.54 -6.46 -16.70
N GLY A 2 12.25 -6.43 -16.81
CA GLY A 2 11.40 -6.50 -15.67
C GLY A 2 11.40 -7.87 -15.02
N ARG A 3 11.23 -7.85 -13.71
CA ARG A 3 11.04 -9.06 -12.98
C ARG A 3 9.65 -9.61 -13.28
N LYS A 4 9.58 -10.90 -13.51
CA LYS A 4 8.30 -11.52 -13.73
C LYS A 4 7.50 -11.51 -12.44
N LYS A 5 6.32 -10.94 -12.47
CA LYS A 5 5.43 -10.99 -11.32
C LYS A 5 4.84 -12.38 -11.22
N ASN A 6 4.90 -12.98 -10.05
CA ASN A 6 4.20 -14.24 -9.87
C ASN A 6 2.72 -13.94 -9.59
N SER A 7 1.89 -14.97 -9.66
CA SER A 7 0.45 -14.79 -9.50
C SER A 7 0.09 -14.30 -8.10
N SER A 8 0.89 -14.64 -7.09
CA SER A 8 0.65 -14.18 -5.74
C SER A 8 0.80 -12.66 -5.63
N ASP A 9 1.84 -12.11 -6.26
CA ASP A 9 2.04 -10.66 -6.25
C ASP A 9 0.91 -9.95 -6.98
N PHE A 10 0.47 -10.50 -8.09
CA PHE A 10 -0.63 -9.92 -8.84
C PHE A 10 -1.90 -9.89 -8.00
N LEU A 11 -2.21 -10.99 -7.33
CA LEU A 11 -3.40 -11.06 -6.49
C LEU A 11 -3.32 -10.11 -5.31
N LYS A 12 -2.13 -9.98 -4.72
CA LYS A 12 -1.94 -9.01 -3.64
C LYS A 12 -2.21 -7.59 -4.12
N GLU A 13 -1.77 -7.26 -5.33
CA GLU A 13 -2.01 -5.93 -5.87
C GLU A 13 -3.49 -5.68 -6.12
N CYS A 14 -4.19 -6.69 -6.61
CA CYS A 14 -5.64 -6.56 -6.82
C CYS A 14 -6.36 -6.31 -5.51
N ILE A 15 -5.96 -7.00 -4.46
CA ILE A 15 -6.55 -6.83 -3.13
C ILE A 15 -6.27 -5.43 -2.60
N ALA A 16 -5.02 -4.98 -2.73
CA ALA A 16 -4.65 -3.65 -2.26
C ALA A 16 -5.40 -2.56 -3.01
N ASP A 17 -5.50 -2.68 -4.32
CA ASP A 17 -6.22 -1.70 -5.12
C ASP A 17 -7.69 -1.65 -4.72
N ALA A 18 -8.31 -2.80 -4.47
CA ALA A 18 -9.70 -2.86 -4.04
C ALA A 18 -9.88 -2.14 -2.70
N LEU A 19 -8.98 -2.39 -1.76
CA LEU A 19 -9.07 -1.73 -0.45
C LEU A 19 -8.97 -0.22 -0.61
N PHE A 20 -8.05 0.28 -1.42
CA PHE A 20 -7.89 1.72 -1.57
C PHE A 20 -9.05 2.36 -2.33
N ILE A 21 -9.69 1.64 -3.21
CA ILE A 21 -10.92 2.13 -3.82
C ILE A 21 -12.01 2.29 -2.76
N LEU A 22 -12.16 1.29 -1.90
CA LEU A 22 -13.18 1.33 -0.85
C LEU A 22 -12.89 2.43 0.18
N LEU A 23 -11.62 2.70 0.45
CA LEU A 23 -11.25 3.74 1.40
C LEU A 23 -11.62 5.14 0.95
N ARG A 24 -11.97 5.30 -0.33
CA ARG A 24 -12.42 6.61 -0.81
C ARG A 24 -13.76 7.02 -0.21
N THR A 25 -14.58 6.04 0.18
CA THR A 25 -15.93 6.33 0.66
C THR A 25 -16.26 5.72 2.00
N LYS A 26 -15.39 4.87 2.54
CA LYS A 26 -15.66 4.17 3.80
C LYS A 26 -14.44 4.23 4.69
N SER A 27 -14.68 4.19 6.00
CA SER A 27 -13.58 4.07 6.94
C SER A 27 -13.05 2.63 6.92
N ILE A 28 -11.80 2.48 7.33
CA ILE A 28 -11.17 1.17 7.29
C ILE A 28 -11.89 0.17 8.21
N GLU A 29 -12.46 0.66 9.31
CA GLU A 29 -13.18 -0.23 10.22
C GLU A 29 -14.44 -0.80 9.60
N SER A 30 -15.09 -0.04 8.74
CA SER A 30 -16.36 -0.45 8.16
C SER A 30 -16.19 -1.28 6.89
N ILE A 31 -14.97 -1.39 6.37
CA ILE A 31 -14.70 -2.19 5.19
C ILE A 31 -14.53 -3.64 5.59
N THR A 32 -15.27 -4.54 4.96
CA THR A 32 -15.20 -5.96 5.27
C THR A 32 -14.30 -6.69 4.27
N VAL A 33 -13.79 -7.83 4.69
CA VAL A 33 -13.02 -8.69 3.79
C VAL A 33 -13.88 -9.10 2.59
N ARG A 34 -15.16 -9.33 2.82
CA ARG A 34 -16.07 -9.67 1.74
C ARG A 34 -16.10 -8.59 0.66
N GLU A 35 -16.21 -7.32 1.08
CA GLU A 35 -16.22 -6.23 0.13
C GLU A 35 -14.92 -6.16 -0.65
N ILE A 36 -13.81 -6.33 0.04
CA ILE A 36 -12.50 -6.27 -0.61
C ILE A 36 -12.37 -7.39 -1.64
N THR A 37 -12.71 -8.62 -1.25
CA THR A 37 -12.52 -9.76 -2.13
C THR A 37 -13.49 -9.74 -3.30
N GLU A 38 -14.70 -9.27 -3.09
CA GLU A 38 -15.65 -9.14 -4.20
C GLU A 38 -15.15 -8.12 -5.21
N LEU A 39 -14.69 -6.98 -4.74
CA LEU A 39 -14.20 -5.96 -5.65
C LEU A 39 -12.92 -6.39 -6.36
N ALA A 40 -12.04 -7.10 -5.65
CA ALA A 40 -10.78 -7.59 -6.21
C ALA A 40 -10.99 -8.82 -7.10
N ASN A 41 -12.16 -9.43 -7.02
CA ASN A 41 -12.48 -10.65 -7.75
C ASN A 41 -11.54 -11.80 -7.37
N VAL A 42 -11.34 -11.97 -6.07
CA VAL A 42 -10.55 -13.07 -5.52
C VAL A 42 -11.37 -13.77 -4.44
N SER A 43 -10.95 -14.97 -4.08
CA SER A 43 -11.61 -15.70 -3.01
C SER A 43 -11.15 -15.19 -1.65
N ARG A 44 -11.95 -15.46 -0.61
CA ARG A 44 -11.54 -15.14 0.75
C ARG A 44 -10.32 -15.95 1.17
N ILE A 45 -10.23 -17.17 0.68
CA ILE A 45 -9.07 -18.01 0.96
C ILE A 45 -7.81 -17.34 0.44
N THR A 46 -7.87 -16.78 -0.77
CA THR A 46 -6.75 -16.05 -1.34
C THR A 46 -6.37 -14.86 -0.47
N TYR A 47 -7.37 -14.13 0.01
CA TYR A 47 -7.10 -13.00 0.90
C TYR A 47 -6.36 -13.44 2.15
N TYR A 48 -6.90 -14.45 2.85
CA TYR A 48 -6.33 -14.87 4.13
C TYR A 48 -4.99 -15.58 3.96
N ARG A 49 -4.74 -16.14 2.78
CA ARG A 49 -3.44 -16.74 2.51
C ARG A 49 -2.35 -15.68 2.38
N ASN A 50 -2.72 -14.50 1.93
CA ASN A 50 -1.73 -13.46 1.61
C ASN A 50 -1.64 -12.35 2.65
N PHE A 51 -2.67 -12.13 3.43
CA PHE A 51 -2.71 -11.00 4.37
C PHE A 51 -3.28 -11.41 5.71
N THR A 52 -2.75 -10.80 6.76
CA THR A 52 -3.21 -11.08 8.12
C THR A 52 -4.25 -10.07 8.59
N SER A 53 -4.27 -8.88 7.97
CA SER A 53 -5.18 -7.82 8.40
C SER A 53 -5.29 -6.79 7.29
N LYS A 54 -6.25 -5.87 7.43
CA LYS A 54 -6.35 -4.76 6.49
C LYS A 54 -5.15 -3.83 6.59
N GLU A 55 -4.62 -3.66 7.79
CA GLU A 55 -3.38 -2.88 7.97
C GLU A 55 -2.23 -3.51 7.19
N ASN A 56 -2.19 -4.83 7.16
CA ASN A 56 -1.16 -5.55 6.42
C ASN A 56 -1.26 -5.26 4.92
N VAL A 57 -2.48 -5.11 4.41
CA VAL A 57 -2.69 -4.75 3.00
C VAL A 57 -2.13 -3.35 2.73
N ILE A 58 -2.38 -2.41 3.64
CA ILE A 58 -1.86 -1.05 3.48
C ILE A 58 -0.34 -1.05 3.53
N GLU A 59 0.24 -1.84 4.43
CA GLU A 59 1.69 -2.00 4.51
C GLU A 59 2.28 -2.49 3.20
N PHE A 60 1.63 -3.48 2.60
CA PHE A 60 2.08 -4.02 1.33
C PHE A 60 2.11 -2.93 0.26
N LYS A 61 1.06 -2.13 0.18
CA LYS A 61 0.98 -1.07 -0.82
C LYS A 61 2.04 -0.01 -0.59
N LEU A 62 2.22 0.38 0.66
CA LEU A 62 3.22 1.38 1.01
C LEU A 62 4.62 0.90 0.68
N ASP A 63 4.92 -0.34 1.04
CA ASP A 63 6.22 -0.94 0.75
C ASP A 63 6.49 -0.98 -0.74
N LYS A 64 5.48 -1.32 -1.52
CA LYS A 64 5.59 -1.38 -2.96
C LYS A 64 5.90 -0.01 -3.56
N LEU A 65 5.19 1.01 -3.09
CA LEU A 65 5.41 2.37 -3.57
C LEU A 65 6.81 2.87 -3.22
N MET A 66 7.27 2.56 -2.01
CA MET A 66 8.62 2.95 -1.58
C MET A 66 9.67 2.27 -2.44
N THR A 67 9.51 0.98 -2.67
CA THR A 67 10.46 0.23 -3.47
C THR A 67 10.52 0.77 -4.88
N GLU A 68 9.37 1.04 -5.48
CA GLU A 68 9.33 1.58 -6.84
C GLU A 68 9.99 2.94 -6.91
N TRP A 69 9.76 3.77 -5.90
CA TRP A 69 10.38 5.09 -5.86
C TRP A 69 11.89 4.99 -5.79
N ILE A 70 12.40 4.12 -4.92
CA ILE A 70 13.83 3.93 -4.77
C ILE A 70 14.45 3.46 -6.08
N GLU A 71 13.80 2.52 -6.74
CA GLU A 71 14.32 1.97 -7.99
C GLU A 71 14.36 2.99 -9.11
N LYS A 72 13.51 4.00 -9.06
CA LYS A 72 13.46 5.04 -10.09
C LYS A 72 14.48 6.14 -9.87
N GLN A 73 15.14 6.17 -8.71
CA GLN A 73 16.11 7.23 -8.45
C GLN A 73 17.39 6.99 -9.25
N PRO A 74 18.07 8.07 -9.65
CA PRO A 74 19.32 7.91 -10.39
C PRO A 74 20.36 7.18 -9.56
N GLN A 75 21.04 6.26 -10.21
CA GLN A 75 22.09 5.49 -9.54
C GLN A 75 23.42 6.22 -9.54
N LYS A 76 23.50 7.37 -10.21
CA LYS A 76 24.74 8.10 -10.35
C LYS A 76 24.89 9.12 -9.24
N GLU A 77 26.13 9.49 -9.00
CA GLU A 77 26.47 10.38 -7.90
C GLU A 77 26.20 11.84 -8.21
N SER A 78 25.67 12.13 -9.37
CA SER A 78 25.46 13.52 -9.79
C SER A 78 24.31 14.19 -9.05
N VAL A 79 23.53 13.45 -8.30
CA VAL A 79 22.38 14.00 -7.58
C VAL A 79 22.83 14.49 -6.22
N SER A 80 22.66 15.78 -5.95
CA SER A 80 23.04 16.34 -4.66
C SER A 80 22.09 15.88 -3.56
N ALA A 81 22.55 15.98 -2.31
CA ALA A 81 21.71 15.66 -1.18
C ALA A 81 20.47 16.56 -1.14
N HIS A 82 20.64 17.83 -1.51
CA HIS A 82 19.53 18.76 -1.52
C HIS A 82 18.46 18.34 -2.53
N GLU A 83 18.89 17.98 -3.73
CA GLU A 83 17.96 17.54 -4.77
C GLU A 83 17.26 16.25 -4.37
N LEU A 84 17.97 15.34 -3.76
CA LEU A 84 17.37 14.09 -3.31
C LEU A 84 16.34 14.34 -2.22
N SER A 85 16.61 15.28 -1.32
CA SER A 85 15.64 15.66 -0.30
C SER A 85 14.34 16.18 -0.89
N ILE A 86 14.46 17.04 -1.91
CA ILE A 86 13.27 17.59 -2.56
C ILE A 86 12.45 16.47 -3.19
N ARG A 87 13.11 15.54 -3.86
CA ARG A 87 12.41 14.41 -4.48
C ARG A 87 11.72 13.55 -3.45
N PHE A 88 12.37 13.34 -2.31
CA PHE A 88 11.81 12.54 -1.24
C PHE A 88 10.55 13.20 -0.68
N PHE A 89 10.59 14.50 -0.43
CA PHE A 89 9.42 15.20 0.07
C PHE A 89 8.29 15.22 -0.92
N GLN A 90 8.59 15.35 -2.21
CA GLN A 90 7.57 15.28 -3.25
C GLN A 90 6.91 13.92 -3.28
N PHE A 91 7.71 12.87 -3.14
CA PHE A 91 7.17 11.51 -3.08
C PHE A 91 6.28 11.32 -1.87
N PHE A 92 6.74 11.74 -0.69
CA PHE A 92 5.94 11.62 0.52
C PHE A 92 4.63 12.37 0.41
N TYR A 93 4.68 13.55 -0.16
CA TYR A 93 3.46 14.33 -0.33
C TYR A 93 2.48 13.59 -1.25
N SER A 94 2.99 12.96 -2.30
CA SER A 94 2.12 12.26 -3.24
C SER A 94 1.45 11.03 -2.63
N ILE A 95 2.07 10.41 -1.62
CA ILE A 95 1.49 9.23 -0.98
C ILE A 95 0.93 9.54 0.41
N ARG A 96 0.74 10.82 0.73
CA ARG A 96 0.35 11.21 2.09
C ARG A 96 -0.96 10.58 2.55
N ASP A 97 -1.89 10.35 1.63
CA ASP A 97 -3.16 9.73 2.00
C ASP A 97 -2.98 8.29 2.45
N ILE A 98 -2.10 7.57 1.75
CA ILE A 98 -1.82 6.18 2.10
C ILE A 98 -1.15 6.11 3.48
N VAL A 99 -0.19 6.98 3.71
CA VAL A 99 0.49 7.05 5.01
C VAL A 99 -0.51 7.39 6.11
N HIS A 100 -1.42 8.32 5.81
CA HIS A 100 -2.44 8.71 6.78
C HIS A 100 -3.36 7.53 7.12
N PHE A 101 -3.81 6.79 6.12
CA PHE A 101 -4.64 5.61 6.36
C PHE A 101 -3.92 4.59 7.21
N PHE A 102 -2.64 4.38 6.93
CA PHE A 102 -1.85 3.43 7.71
C PHE A 102 -1.72 3.88 9.15
N TYR A 103 -1.44 5.17 9.34
CA TYR A 103 -1.32 5.74 10.68
C TYR A 103 -2.61 5.57 11.47
N LEU A 104 -3.74 5.88 10.85
CA LEU A 104 -5.03 5.76 11.52
C LEU A 104 -5.33 4.31 11.90
N ALA A 105 -5.04 3.38 11.00
CA ALA A 105 -5.29 1.98 11.26
C ALA A 105 -4.47 1.48 12.44
N LYS A 106 -3.21 1.87 12.50
CA LYS A 106 -2.33 1.46 13.59
C LYS A 106 -2.75 2.09 14.91
N ASN A 107 -3.05 3.37 14.87
CA ASN A 107 -3.41 4.08 16.10
C ASN A 107 -4.73 3.62 16.67
N LYS A 108 -5.66 3.24 15.81
CA LYS A 108 -6.92 2.74 16.29
C LYS A 108 -6.73 1.48 17.13
N LYS A 109 -5.79 0.63 16.71
CA LYS A 109 -5.46 -0.56 17.50
C LYS A 109 -4.88 -0.19 18.85
N ASN A 110 -4.05 0.83 18.88
CA ASN A 110 -3.35 1.24 20.08
C ASN A 110 -4.24 2.06 21.01
N LEU A 111 -5.28 2.68 20.49
CA LEU A 111 -6.17 3.53 21.26
C LEU A 111 -7.39 2.77 21.76
N LYS A 112 -7.36 1.48 21.69
CA LYS A 112 -8.45 0.69 22.20
C LYS A 112 -8.51 0.82 23.70
N LEU A 113 -9.55 1.38 24.18
CA LEU A 113 -9.76 1.59 25.61
C LEU A 113 -10.68 0.54 26.18
#